data_7d4e43e5a15915c7a57290fdcebcf16e
#
_entry.id   7d4e43e5a15915c7a57290fdcebcf16e
#
_cell.length_a   1.000
_cell.length_b   1.000
_cell.length_c   1.000
_cell.angle_alpha   90.00
_cell.angle_beta   90.00
_cell.angle_gamma   90.00
#
_symmetry.space_group_name_H-M   'P 1'
#
loop_
_entity.id
_entity.type
_entity.pdbx_description
1 polymer ?
#
loop_
_entity_poly.entity_id
_entity_poly.type
_entity_poly.pdbx_seq_one_letter_code
_entity_poly.pdbx_strand_id
1 'polypeptide(L)'
;MKEEFLHNRSMVRKLSAGFLAAALGVTAVFSPVAEGAGGGNPNSAGTVAPAEETGTEEEFSPVLSNDKPAVAEVPVNNMPNRIITTINGDTTSEMAFNWYTTDLFEDAKVWVSKSGNFDDALEFKAEATEVTSSYGERDENGNYIFAEVKENSEGEPVEDENGEPVLNGYYTDQQAHGDDWMSGDYGHIELTDVTEYSYKAKATDLEPNTDYYYQVGSESGKVSETGTFKTSGKVGDPFKFVHYTDTQNAFWNENVRNEATFGANTLMNALETAGDADFVLHTGDVVETAEVEDEWVDLFGQSQSYFMQSAMAVASGNHDEYALNYGDDPLTEKFNEHVNVPAANDEIDGGSYYSFDYNGVHFVTLNTNDNKVSEDNPEGKAIGEEQMEWIREDVEQARANGAEWIVLNYHKPLYSKSYHSLQDEDVQKVREELTALIDELDIDLALQGHDHVISRTHSLTHVPTEENFSNAEVEDVETFVGDNGVEYIEDPDGTVYVLPNTGGTKEYDDVYSKGLDHLHEVRPDLNWMTQENMDHYNSLFGFGGQPQDTDAFDDSHSNNRDSSTQNFAIYEVEDDEMIVSMYQLSGDFMLGEERTVELVDQFGIQNGED
;
A
#
# COMPACT_ATOMS: atom_id res chain seq x y z
N MET A 1 5.32 12.20 22.88
CA MET A 1 5.17 11.02 22.02
C MET A 1 5.28 9.72 22.82
N LYS A 2 6.38 9.36 23.49
CA LYS A 2 6.45 8.11 24.29
C LYS A 2 5.40 7.99 25.42
N GLU A 3 4.99 9.07 26.04
CA GLU A 3 4.01 9.04 27.15
C GLU A 3 2.55 8.96 26.70
N GLU A 4 2.21 9.46 25.52
CA GLU A 4 0.84 9.36 24.99
C GLU A 4 0.54 7.99 24.38
N PHE A 5 1.53 7.37 23.72
CA PHE A 5 1.41 6.01 23.18
C PHE A 5 1.15 4.96 24.28
N LEU A 6 1.83 5.11 25.44
CA LEU A 6 1.61 4.23 26.60
C LEU A 6 0.22 4.42 27.23
N HIS A 7 -0.38 5.63 27.11
CA HIS A 7 -1.70 5.89 27.66
C HIS A 7 -2.82 5.27 26.83
N ASN A 8 -2.65 5.20 25.50
CA ASN A 8 -3.59 4.54 24.61
C ASN A 8 -3.59 3.01 24.79
N ARG A 9 -2.44 2.38 25.03
CA ARG A 9 -2.37 0.95 25.35
C ARG A 9 -3.26 0.53 26.53
N SER A 10 -3.43 1.39 27.52
CA SER A 10 -4.28 1.10 28.70
C SER A 10 -5.77 1.31 28.46
N MET A 11 -6.16 2.08 27.44
CA MET A 11 -7.58 2.29 27.09
C MET A 11 -8.12 1.16 26.20
N VAL A 12 -7.34 0.70 25.23
CA VAL A 12 -7.72 -0.41 24.33
C VAL A 12 -8.00 -1.68 25.14
N ARG A 13 -7.19 -1.99 26.15
CA ARG A 13 -7.43 -3.15 27.05
C ARG A 13 -8.75 -3.12 27.83
N LYS A 14 -9.41 -1.99 27.94
CA LYS A 14 -10.68 -1.88 28.67
C LYS A 14 -11.92 -2.07 27.79
N LEU A 15 -11.74 -2.01 26.46
CA LEU A 15 -12.83 -2.13 25.51
C LEU A 15 -12.86 -3.48 24.78
N SER A 16 -11.73 -4.20 24.69
CA SER A 16 -11.62 -5.49 24.00
C SER A 16 -12.16 -6.71 24.77
N ALA A 17 -12.77 -6.55 25.92
CA ALA A 17 -13.36 -7.65 26.71
C ALA A 17 -14.72 -8.15 26.16
N GLY A 18 -15.02 -7.99 24.89
CA GLY A 18 -16.35 -8.22 24.35
C GLY A 18 -16.49 -9.04 23.06
N PHE A 19 -15.45 -9.38 22.35
CA PHE A 19 -15.63 -10.17 21.12
C PHE A 19 -14.50 -11.20 20.91
N LEU A 20 -14.80 -12.44 21.23
CA LEU A 20 -14.03 -13.61 20.80
C LEU A 20 -14.96 -14.53 20.00
N ALA A 21 -14.67 -14.71 18.74
CA ALA A 21 -15.27 -15.75 17.91
C ALA A 21 -14.37 -16.99 17.87
N ALA A 22 -14.99 -18.14 17.90
CA ALA A 22 -14.39 -19.45 18.11
C ALA A 22 -13.40 -19.86 17.02
N ALA A 23 -12.24 -20.32 17.45
CA ALA A 23 -11.27 -21.01 16.62
C ALA A 23 -11.55 -22.51 16.52
N LEU A 24 -11.50 -23.06 15.34
CA LEU A 24 -11.49 -24.50 15.11
C LEU A 24 -10.20 -24.91 14.39
N GLY A 25 -9.49 -25.83 15.05
CA GLY A 25 -8.22 -26.34 14.55
C GLY A 25 -8.36 -27.04 13.20
N VAL A 26 -7.58 -26.58 12.27
CA VAL A 26 -7.32 -27.25 11.00
C VAL A 26 -5.85 -27.62 10.97
N THR A 27 -5.55 -28.90 10.97
CA THR A 27 -4.21 -29.40 10.65
C THR A 27 -3.95 -29.17 9.17
N ALA A 28 -3.31 -28.05 8.84
CA ALA A 28 -2.73 -27.86 7.52
C ALA A 28 -1.51 -28.76 7.36
N VAL A 29 -1.55 -29.65 6.40
CA VAL A 29 -0.38 -30.43 5.97
C VAL A 29 0.40 -29.52 5.02
N PHE A 30 1.45 -28.89 5.54
CA PHE A 30 2.37 -28.13 4.70
C PHE A 30 3.14 -29.08 3.78
N SER A 31 3.06 -28.84 2.50
CA SER A 31 4.05 -29.34 1.55
C SER A 31 5.27 -28.44 1.63
N PRO A 32 6.48 -29.00 1.64
CA PRO A 32 7.69 -28.16 1.62
C PRO A 32 7.64 -27.26 0.38
N VAL A 33 8.14 -26.04 0.53
CA VAL A 33 8.33 -25.10 -0.58
C VAL A 33 9.01 -25.83 -1.72
N ALA A 34 8.28 -26.02 -2.80
CA ALA A 34 8.81 -26.71 -3.96
C ALA A 34 9.86 -25.83 -4.64
N GLU A 35 11.01 -26.39 -4.92
CA GLU A 35 11.95 -25.79 -5.85
C GLU A 35 11.23 -25.53 -7.20
N GLY A 36 11.13 -24.28 -7.57
CA GLY A 36 10.63 -23.83 -8.85
C GLY A 36 9.33 -23.05 -8.75
N ALA A 37 9.45 -21.74 -8.88
CA ALA A 37 8.35 -20.87 -9.21
C ALA A 37 7.80 -21.25 -10.59
N GLY A 38 6.84 -22.13 -10.60
CA GLY A 38 5.99 -22.37 -11.76
C GLY A 38 4.59 -21.98 -11.32
N GLY A 39 3.94 -21.12 -12.09
CA GLY A 39 2.62 -20.57 -11.80
C GLY A 39 1.69 -21.58 -11.14
N GLY A 40 1.52 -21.42 -9.84
CA GLY A 40 0.57 -22.19 -9.07
C GLY A 40 -0.83 -21.76 -9.48
N ASN A 41 -1.59 -22.70 -10.02
CA ASN A 41 -3.00 -22.50 -10.32
C ASN A 41 -3.72 -22.07 -9.03
N PRO A 42 -4.34 -20.87 -8.95
CA PRO A 42 -5.05 -20.40 -7.75
C PRO A 42 -6.19 -21.33 -7.30
N ASN A 43 -6.56 -22.33 -8.12
CA ASN A 43 -7.58 -23.32 -7.80
C ASN A 43 -7.08 -24.54 -6.99
N SER A 44 -5.85 -24.51 -6.45
CA SER A 44 -5.33 -25.63 -5.64
C SER A 44 -5.48 -25.42 -4.12
N ALA A 45 -6.16 -24.37 -3.67
CA ALA A 45 -6.52 -24.20 -2.27
C ALA A 45 -7.50 -25.30 -1.84
N GLY A 46 -7.09 -26.08 -0.83
CA GLY A 46 -7.95 -27.11 -0.28
C GLY A 46 -9.22 -26.50 0.30
N THR A 47 -10.35 -27.10 -0.02
CA THR A 47 -11.65 -26.71 0.54
C THR A 47 -11.65 -26.87 2.06
N VAL A 48 -11.69 -25.76 2.79
CA VAL A 48 -11.96 -25.73 4.22
C VAL A 48 -13.48 -25.81 4.39
N ALA A 49 -13.97 -26.81 5.09
CA ALA A 49 -15.39 -26.94 5.37
C ALA A 49 -15.82 -25.88 6.40
N PRO A 50 -17.01 -25.27 6.26
CA PRO A 50 -17.48 -24.29 7.23
C PRO A 50 -17.62 -24.94 8.62
N ALA A 51 -17.12 -24.25 9.64
CA ALA A 51 -17.18 -24.68 11.04
C ALA A 51 -18.59 -24.52 11.58
N GLU A 52 -19.11 -25.55 12.27
CA GLU A 52 -20.36 -25.46 13.04
C GLU A 52 -20.11 -24.63 14.31
N GLU A 53 -20.89 -23.56 14.49
CA GLU A 53 -20.92 -22.76 15.71
C GLU A 53 -21.27 -23.64 16.95
N THR A 54 -20.29 -23.89 17.78
CA THR A 54 -20.55 -24.37 19.15
C THR A 54 -19.87 -23.40 20.12
N GLY A 55 -20.67 -22.48 20.64
CA GLY A 55 -20.19 -21.43 21.51
C GLY A 55 -19.57 -21.93 22.82
N THR A 56 -18.41 -21.46 23.08
CA THR A 56 -17.87 -20.82 24.29
C THR A 56 -16.58 -20.16 23.85
N GLU A 57 -16.50 -18.84 23.98
CA GLU A 57 -15.29 -18.08 23.80
C GLU A 57 -14.21 -18.62 24.73
N GLU A 58 -13.25 -19.38 24.23
CA GLU A 58 -12.02 -19.70 24.94
C GLU A 58 -10.99 -18.64 24.52
N GLU A 59 -10.61 -17.81 25.48
CA GLU A 59 -9.51 -16.87 25.37
C GLU A 59 -8.27 -17.62 24.86
N PHE A 60 -7.63 -17.13 23.79
CA PHE A 60 -6.42 -17.74 23.26
C PHE A 60 -5.35 -17.77 24.36
N SER A 61 -4.89 -18.94 24.69
CA SER A 61 -3.86 -19.16 25.70
C SER A 61 -2.88 -20.20 25.15
N PRO A 62 -1.76 -19.77 24.56
CA PRO A 62 -0.77 -20.70 24.04
C PRO A 62 -0.15 -21.55 25.14
N VAL A 63 0.20 -22.77 24.79
CA VAL A 63 0.97 -23.64 25.69
C VAL A 63 2.45 -23.24 25.60
N LEU A 64 2.92 -22.51 26.59
CA LEU A 64 4.27 -22.01 26.62
C LEU A 64 5.31 -23.10 26.89
N SER A 65 6.41 -23.05 26.15
CA SER A 65 7.64 -23.79 26.37
C SER A 65 8.70 -22.88 26.99
N ASN A 66 9.42 -23.37 27.99
CA ASN A 66 10.57 -22.62 28.52
C ASN A 66 11.78 -22.65 27.57
N ASP A 67 11.83 -23.61 26.67
CA ASP A 67 12.89 -23.78 25.69
C ASP A 67 12.37 -23.29 24.33
N LYS A 68 13.14 -22.39 23.70
CA LYS A 68 12.87 -21.94 22.32
C LYS A 68 12.86 -23.15 21.40
N PRO A 69 11.88 -23.29 20.52
CA PRO A 69 11.89 -24.30 19.46
C PRO A 69 13.16 -24.21 18.61
N ALA A 70 13.56 -25.32 18.01
CA ALA A 70 14.67 -25.31 17.06
C ALA A 70 14.28 -24.48 15.83
N VAL A 71 15.08 -23.46 15.54
CA VAL A 71 14.84 -22.56 14.41
C VAL A 71 15.30 -23.23 13.13
N ALA A 72 14.45 -23.24 12.11
CA ALA A 72 14.80 -23.66 10.77
C ALA A 72 15.72 -22.62 10.12
N GLU A 73 16.66 -23.06 9.28
CA GLU A 73 17.47 -22.12 8.49
C GLU A 73 16.59 -21.44 7.42
N VAL A 74 16.73 -20.12 7.28
CA VAL A 74 16.11 -19.39 6.17
C VAL A 74 16.68 -19.93 4.86
N PRO A 75 15.86 -20.33 3.88
CA PRO A 75 16.33 -20.92 2.64
C PRO A 75 17.18 -19.95 1.82
N VAL A 76 18.32 -20.40 1.32
CA VAL A 76 19.12 -19.65 0.33
C VAL A 76 18.35 -19.60 -0.99
N ASN A 77 18.06 -18.41 -1.47
CA ASN A 77 17.36 -18.21 -2.73
C ASN A 77 18.21 -17.42 -3.72
N ASN A 78 18.85 -18.12 -4.66
CA ASN A 78 19.68 -17.55 -5.72
C ASN A 78 18.96 -17.47 -7.08
N MET A 79 17.68 -17.81 -7.14
CA MET A 79 16.82 -17.35 -8.23
C MET A 79 16.52 -15.88 -8.00
N PRO A 80 16.58 -15.03 -9.04
CA PRO A 80 16.03 -13.69 -8.94
C PRO A 80 14.59 -13.75 -8.43
N ASN A 81 14.32 -13.04 -7.33
CA ASN A 81 13.01 -13.02 -6.66
C ASN A 81 12.67 -11.60 -6.22
N ARG A 82 11.45 -11.36 -5.76
CA ARG A 82 10.96 -10.00 -5.48
C ARG A 82 11.23 -9.05 -6.66
N ILE A 83 11.01 -9.57 -7.90
CA ILE A 83 11.26 -8.82 -9.13
C ILE A 83 10.13 -7.82 -9.33
N ILE A 84 10.49 -6.57 -9.49
CA ILE A 84 9.56 -5.50 -9.83
C ILE A 84 10.15 -4.64 -10.95
N THR A 85 9.27 -4.20 -11.86
CA THR A 85 9.58 -3.22 -12.90
C THR A 85 8.97 -1.90 -12.50
N THR A 86 9.76 -0.83 -12.46
CA THR A 86 9.31 0.47 -11.96
C THR A 86 9.58 1.60 -12.96
N ILE A 87 8.74 2.62 -12.90
CA ILE A 87 8.95 3.86 -13.65
C ILE A 87 10.03 4.66 -12.92
N ASN A 88 11.14 4.95 -13.63
CA ASN A 88 12.25 5.72 -13.10
C ASN A 88 12.96 6.46 -14.25
N GLY A 89 12.61 7.74 -14.47
CA GLY A 89 13.17 8.60 -15.50
C GLY A 89 12.25 8.78 -16.70
N ASP A 90 12.82 8.96 -17.89
CA ASP A 90 12.09 9.20 -19.14
C ASP A 90 11.34 7.94 -19.59
N THR A 91 10.03 7.94 -19.39
CA THR A 91 9.15 6.79 -19.71
C THR A 91 9.14 6.41 -21.19
N THR A 92 9.55 7.32 -22.09
CA THR A 92 9.66 7.04 -23.54
C THR A 92 10.87 6.19 -23.89
N SER A 93 11.89 6.15 -23.03
CA SER A 93 13.20 5.58 -23.36
C SER A 93 13.89 4.85 -22.21
N GLU A 94 13.30 4.82 -21.01
CA GLU A 94 13.90 4.21 -19.81
C GLU A 94 12.90 3.30 -19.10
N MET A 95 13.43 2.26 -18.39
CA MET A 95 12.70 1.39 -17.49
C MET A 95 13.63 0.86 -16.41
N ALA A 96 13.16 0.84 -15.17
CA ALA A 96 13.93 0.37 -14.03
C ALA A 96 13.47 -1.00 -13.54
N PHE A 97 14.38 -1.69 -12.87
CA PHE A 97 14.19 -3.06 -12.38
C PHE A 97 14.81 -3.19 -10.99
N ASN A 98 14.16 -3.94 -10.11
CA ASN A 98 14.69 -4.38 -8.82
C ASN A 98 14.47 -5.88 -8.66
N TRP A 99 15.42 -6.57 -8.02
CA TRP A 99 15.31 -7.99 -7.64
C TRP A 99 16.30 -8.35 -6.55
N TYR A 100 16.14 -9.51 -5.96
CA TYR A 100 16.97 -10.02 -4.88
C TYR A 100 17.59 -11.36 -5.20
N THR A 101 18.75 -11.64 -4.59
CA THR A 101 19.33 -12.97 -4.40
C THR A 101 20.10 -13.04 -3.09
N THR A 102 20.27 -14.25 -2.52
CA THR A 102 21.03 -14.42 -1.28
C THR A 102 22.54 -14.31 -1.50
N ASP A 103 23.08 -14.81 -2.63
CA ASP A 103 24.51 -14.67 -2.94
C ASP A 103 24.76 -13.46 -3.86
N LEU A 104 25.94 -12.84 -3.72
CA LEU A 104 26.37 -11.76 -4.62
C LEU A 104 26.78 -12.29 -6.00
N PHE A 105 26.19 -11.73 -7.05
CA PHE A 105 26.58 -11.94 -8.45
C PHE A 105 27.07 -10.63 -9.08
N GLU A 106 28.39 -10.48 -9.25
CA GLU A 106 29.01 -9.26 -9.79
C GLU A 106 28.67 -9.00 -11.28
N ASP A 107 28.22 -10.03 -12.00
CA ASP A 107 27.81 -10.00 -13.40
C ASP A 107 26.29 -9.86 -13.59
N ALA A 108 25.57 -9.48 -12.51
CA ALA A 108 24.13 -9.27 -12.56
C ALA A 108 23.75 -8.16 -13.56
N LYS A 109 22.69 -8.41 -14.32
CA LYS A 109 22.19 -7.51 -15.37
C LYS A 109 20.73 -7.79 -15.73
N VAL A 110 20.15 -6.87 -16.46
CA VAL A 110 18.89 -7.09 -17.18
C VAL A 110 19.18 -7.24 -18.67
N TRP A 111 18.53 -8.18 -19.31
CA TRP A 111 18.49 -8.35 -20.76
C TRP A 111 17.14 -7.86 -21.27
N VAL A 112 17.14 -7.01 -22.29
CA VAL A 112 15.93 -6.42 -22.86
C VAL A 112 15.86 -6.72 -24.35
N SER A 113 14.73 -7.26 -24.82
CA SER A 113 14.54 -7.69 -26.21
C SER A 113 13.15 -7.28 -26.73
N LYS A 114 13.06 -6.79 -27.97
CA LYS A 114 11.79 -6.52 -28.65
C LYS A 114 11.08 -7.78 -29.15
N SER A 115 11.80 -8.86 -29.36
CA SER A 115 11.27 -10.08 -29.98
C SER A 115 11.04 -11.24 -29.01
N GLY A 116 11.51 -11.09 -27.76
CA GLY A 116 11.61 -12.19 -26.79
C GLY A 116 12.76 -13.18 -27.08
N ASN A 117 13.58 -12.92 -28.11
CA ASN A 117 14.84 -13.61 -28.30
C ASN A 117 15.96 -12.85 -27.60
N PHE A 118 16.62 -13.49 -26.66
CA PHE A 118 17.67 -12.87 -25.85
C PHE A 118 19.09 -13.07 -26.42
N ASP A 119 19.26 -13.76 -27.56
CA ASP A 119 20.58 -13.91 -28.21
C ASP A 119 21.16 -12.55 -28.68
N ASP A 120 20.28 -11.60 -29.04
CA ASP A 120 20.63 -10.24 -29.49
C ASP A 120 20.04 -9.17 -28.55
N ALA A 121 19.80 -9.47 -27.27
CA ALA A 121 19.23 -8.54 -26.31
C ALA A 121 20.19 -7.38 -25.99
N LEU A 122 19.62 -6.24 -25.67
CA LEU A 122 20.35 -5.16 -24.98
C LEU A 122 20.64 -5.62 -23.55
N GLU A 123 21.84 -5.29 -23.07
CA GLU A 123 22.28 -5.68 -21.73
C GLU A 123 22.59 -4.44 -20.88
N PHE A 124 22.00 -4.38 -19.69
CA PHE A 124 22.21 -3.27 -18.75
C PHE A 124 22.68 -3.86 -17.41
N LYS A 125 23.86 -3.40 -16.96
CA LYS A 125 24.45 -3.89 -15.72
C LYS A 125 23.62 -3.44 -14.51
N ALA A 126 23.44 -4.34 -13.56
CA ALA A 126 22.85 -4.02 -12.26
C ALA A 126 23.92 -3.56 -11.25
N GLU A 127 23.50 -2.72 -10.34
CA GLU A 127 24.23 -2.40 -9.12
C GLU A 127 23.66 -3.24 -7.99
N ALA A 128 24.53 -3.87 -7.20
CA ALA A 128 24.16 -4.69 -6.07
C ALA A 128 24.41 -3.92 -4.77
N THR A 129 23.43 -3.89 -3.89
CA THR A 129 23.56 -3.38 -2.53
C THR A 129 23.40 -4.55 -1.57
N GLU A 130 24.34 -4.70 -0.63
CA GLU A 130 24.20 -5.65 0.48
C GLU A 130 23.18 -5.09 1.46
N VAL A 131 22.17 -5.89 1.78
CA VAL A 131 21.07 -5.53 2.67
C VAL A 131 20.91 -6.56 3.79
N THR A 132 20.28 -6.14 4.88
CA THR A 132 19.89 -7.03 5.96
C THR A 132 18.39 -7.27 5.88
N SER A 133 18.00 -8.52 5.62
CA SER A 133 16.61 -8.97 5.59
C SER A 133 16.29 -9.72 6.87
N SER A 134 15.31 -9.24 7.63
CA SER A 134 14.92 -9.83 8.92
C SER A 134 13.71 -10.74 8.72
N TYR A 135 13.94 -12.04 8.78
CA TYR A 135 12.91 -13.07 8.59
C TYR A 135 12.34 -13.54 9.92
N GLY A 136 11.05 -13.76 9.97
CA GLY A 136 10.40 -14.41 11.10
C GLY A 136 10.96 -15.80 11.33
N GLU A 137 11.40 -16.08 12.56
CA GLU A 137 11.89 -17.40 12.91
C GLU A 137 10.77 -18.44 12.85
N ARG A 138 11.04 -19.57 12.18
CA ARG A 138 10.09 -20.67 12.04
C ARG A 138 10.66 -21.96 12.60
N ASP A 139 9.77 -22.83 13.11
CA ASP A 139 10.12 -24.18 13.51
C ASP A 139 10.35 -25.10 12.28
N GLU A 140 10.70 -26.36 12.52
CA GLU A 140 10.92 -27.36 11.46
C GLU A 140 9.66 -27.67 10.62
N ASN A 141 8.48 -27.25 11.06
CA ASN A 141 7.21 -27.42 10.36
C ASN A 141 6.77 -26.16 9.62
N GLY A 142 7.54 -25.06 9.71
CA GLY A 142 7.27 -23.80 9.07
C GLY A 142 6.39 -22.83 9.87
N ASN A 143 6.08 -23.14 11.14
CA ASN A 143 5.28 -22.25 11.99
C ASN A 143 6.16 -21.16 12.59
N TYR A 144 5.68 -19.93 12.63
CA TYR A 144 6.37 -18.83 13.31
C TYR A 144 6.57 -19.10 14.80
N ILE A 145 7.69 -18.62 15.34
CA ILE A 145 8.05 -18.72 16.75
C ILE A 145 7.82 -17.39 17.42
N PHE A 146 6.97 -17.39 18.44
CA PHE A 146 6.67 -16.21 19.25
C PHE A 146 7.26 -16.36 20.64
N ALA A 147 7.75 -15.25 21.20
CA ALA A 147 8.16 -15.12 22.59
C ALA A 147 7.07 -14.38 23.37
N GLU A 148 6.55 -14.99 24.44
CA GLU A 148 5.65 -14.28 25.33
C GLU A 148 6.43 -13.48 26.36
N VAL A 149 6.28 -12.17 26.32
CA VAL A 149 6.93 -11.23 27.22
C VAL A 149 6.17 -11.19 28.54
N LYS A 150 6.91 -11.25 29.65
CA LYS A 150 6.36 -11.08 30.97
C LYS A 150 6.00 -9.62 31.23
N GLU A 151 4.73 -9.39 31.54
CA GLU A 151 4.24 -8.07 31.89
C GLU A 151 4.06 -7.86 33.40
N ASN A 152 4.14 -6.62 33.84
CA ASN A 152 3.79 -6.19 35.19
C ASN A 152 2.27 -5.97 35.32
N SER A 153 1.80 -5.57 36.52
CA SER A 153 0.36 -5.35 36.77
C SER A 153 -0.24 -4.14 36.02
N GLU A 154 0.59 -3.37 35.33
CA GLU A 154 0.20 -2.20 34.53
C GLU A 154 0.22 -2.49 33.02
N GLY A 155 0.61 -3.76 32.67
CA GLY A 155 0.71 -4.21 31.29
C GLY A 155 2.00 -3.77 30.58
N GLU A 156 3.03 -3.41 31.36
CA GLU A 156 4.32 -3.02 30.78
C GLU A 156 5.29 -4.22 30.84
N PRO A 157 6.17 -4.40 29.82
CA PRO A 157 7.22 -5.40 29.85
C PRO A 157 8.07 -5.33 31.10
N VAL A 158 8.37 -6.48 31.68
CA VAL A 158 9.35 -6.60 32.78
C VAL A 158 10.72 -6.77 32.15
N GLU A 159 11.63 -5.85 32.41
CA GLU A 159 13.01 -5.90 31.94
C GLU A 159 13.94 -6.59 32.96
N ASP A 160 14.98 -7.23 32.45
CA ASP A 160 16.08 -7.76 33.25
C ASP A 160 17.12 -6.68 33.60
N GLU A 161 18.24 -7.08 34.20
CA GLU A 161 19.32 -6.17 34.62
C GLU A 161 20.08 -5.50 33.44
N ASN A 162 19.87 -5.97 32.21
CA ASN A 162 20.45 -5.45 30.98
C ASN A 162 19.46 -4.58 30.17
N GLY A 163 18.20 -4.51 30.60
CA GLY A 163 17.13 -3.83 29.90
C GLY A 163 16.40 -4.71 28.88
N GLU A 164 16.67 -6.03 28.86
CA GLU A 164 16.01 -6.96 27.96
C GLU A 164 14.68 -7.48 28.55
N PRO A 165 13.65 -7.71 27.71
CA PRO A 165 12.38 -8.25 28.19
C PRO A 165 12.54 -9.64 28.84
N VAL A 166 11.94 -9.83 30.00
CA VAL A 166 11.86 -11.14 30.63
C VAL A 166 10.75 -11.95 29.98
N LEU A 167 11.09 -13.13 29.45
CA LEU A 167 10.13 -13.98 28.79
C LEU A 167 9.41 -14.94 29.76
N ASN A 168 8.13 -15.17 29.51
CA ASN A 168 7.34 -16.25 30.14
C ASN A 168 7.60 -17.58 29.44
N GLY A 169 7.96 -17.57 28.16
CA GLY A 169 8.25 -18.72 27.34
C GLY A 169 8.05 -18.47 25.86
N TYR A 170 8.05 -19.56 25.09
CA TYR A 170 7.86 -19.54 23.66
C TYR A 170 6.66 -20.41 23.25
N TYR A 171 6.04 -20.06 22.13
CA TYR A 171 5.04 -20.88 21.46
C TYR A 171 5.20 -20.74 19.95
N THR A 172 4.63 -21.68 19.19
CA THR A 172 4.58 -21.57 17.73
C THR A 172 3.22 -21.05 17.32
N ASP A 173 3.21 -20.32 16.21
CA ASP A 173 1.99 -19.85 15.59
C ASP A 173 1.08 -21.02 15.24
N GLN A 174 -0.12 -21.00 15.80
CA GLN A 174 -1.19 -21.93 15.45
C GLN A 174 -2.45 -21.18 15.02
N GLN A 175 -2.55 -19.93 15.40
CA GLN A 175 -3.66 -19.04 15.09
C GLN A 175 -3.24 -17.63 15.33
N ALA A 176 -2.78 -16.95 14.31
CA ALA A 176 -2.64 -15.50 14.33
C ALA A 176 -3.98 -14.90 13.89
N HIS A 177 -4.52 -13.99 14.69
CA HIS A 177 -5.71 -13.24 14.36
C HIS A 177 -5.33 -11.81 14.07
N GLY A 178 -5.68 -11.32 12.89
CA GLY A 178 -5.28 -10.04 12.39
C GLY A 178 -5.45 -8.88 13.37
N ASP A 179 -6.56 -8.80 14.05
CA ASP A 179 -6.87 -7.64 14.90
C ASP A 179 -6.26 -7.66 16.28
N ASP A 180 -5.80 -8.82 16.77
CA ASP A 180 -5.41 -8.98 18.16
C ASP A 180 -3.91 -8.93 18.39
N TRP A 181 -3.08 -9.02 17.36
CA TRP A 181 -1.64 -8.98 17.50
C TRP A 181 -1.13 -7.67 18.13
N MET A 182 -1.79 -6.56 17.81
CA MET A 182 -1.49 -5.23 18.38
C MET A 182 -1.81 -5.15 19.88
N SER A 183 -2.66 -6.03 20.39
CA SER A 183 -3.03 -6.10 21.81
C SER A 183 -1.95 -6.72 22.70
N GLY A 184 -0.96 -7.35 22.11
CA GLY A 184 0.09 -8.08 22.82
C GLY A 184 -0.33 -9.47 23.29
N ASP A 185 -1.46 -9.97 22.82
CA ASP A 185 -1.97 -11.28 23.20
C ASP A 185 -1.19 -12.43 22.55
N TYR A 186 -0.44 -12.14 21.47
CA TYR A 186 0.34 -13.11 20.70
C TYR A 186 1.84 -13.10 20.97
N GLY A 187 2.31 -12.22 21.85
CA GLY A 187 3.74 -12.09 22.10
C GLY A 187 4.49 -11.44 20.92
N HIS A 188 5.80 -11.56 20.94
CA HIS A 188 6.67 -11.00 19.92
C HIS A 188 7.19 -12.10 19.01
N ILE A 189 7.10 -11.89 17.69
CA ILE A 189 7.79 -12.76 16.75
C ILE A 189 9.30 -12.62 16.94
N GLU A 190 10.00 -13.75 16.89
CA GLU A 190 11.46 -13.77 16.90
C GLU A 190 11.96 -13.60 15.46
N LEU A 191 12.98 -12.76 15.24
CA LEU A 191 13.55 -12.50 13.91
C LEU A 191 14.96 -13.06 13.78
N THR A 192 15.32 -13.45 12.56
CA THR A 192 16.69 -13.84 12.17
C THR A 192 17.13 -13.00 10.99
N ASP A 193 18.25 -12.30 11.15
CA ASP A 193 18.86 -11.50 10.11
C ASP A 193 19.59 -12.37 9.08
N VAL A 194 19.33 -12.10 7.82
CA VAL A 194 19.99 -12.73 6.67
C VAL A 194 20.59 -11.65 5.78
N THR A 195 21.85 -11.83 5.41
CA THR A 195 22.46 -10.98 4.40
C THR A 195 21.96 -11.38 3.02
N GLU A 196 21.38 -10.45 2.30
CA GLU A 196 20.95 -10.61 0.90
C GLU A 196 21.51 -9.47 0.04
N TYR A 197 21.25 -9.53 -1.25
CA TYR A 197 21.66 -8.51 -2.20
C TYR A 197 20.44 -8.02 -2.99
N SER A 198 20.11 -6.73 -2.84
CA SER A 198 19.19 -6.02 -3.69
C SER A 198 19.91 -5.50 -4.93
N TYR A 199 19.40 -5.82 -6.11
CA TYR A 199 19.96 -5.41 -7.39
C TYR A 199 19.05 -4.38 -8.04
N LYS A 200 19.66 -3.28 -8.49
CA LYS A 200 18.97 -2.25 -9.27
C LYS A 200 19.60 -2.09 -10.64
N ALA A 201 18.79 -2.10 -11.68
CA ALA A 201 19.22 -1.84 -13.04
C ALA A 201 18.26 -0.85 -13.71
N LYS A 202 18.77 -0.11 -14.70
CA LYS A 202 17.98 0.76 -15.56
C LYS A 202 18.32 0.47 -17.02
N ALA A 203 17.32 0.11 -17.81
CA ALA A 203 17.43 0.07 -19.27
C ALA A 203 17.23 1.49 -19.81
N THR A 204 18.06 1.91 -20.74
CA THR A 204 18.07 3.25 -21.33
C THR A 204 18.16 3.17 -22.85
N ASP A 205 17.97 4.29 -23.53
CA ASP A 205 18.03 4.37 -25.00
C ASP A 205 17.03 3.42 -25.71
N LEU A 206 15.88 3.17 -25.07
CA LEU A 206 14.79 2.39 -25.63
C LEU A 206 14.01 3.20 -26.68
N GLU A 207 13.25 2.51 -27.55
CA GLU A 207 12.38 3.18 -28.51
C GLU A 207 11.02 3.50 -27.86
N PRO A 208 10.43 4.69 -28.10
CA PRO A 208 9.10 5.04 -27.60
C PRO A 208 7.99 4.14 -28.14
N ASN A 209 6.88 4.02 -27.38
CA ASN A 209 5.67 3.26 -27.72
C ASN A 209 6.00 1.85 -28.22
N THR A 210 6.85 1.14 -27.47
CA THR A 210 7.40 -0.16 -27.87
C THR A 210 7.27 -1.17 -26.75
N ASP A 211 6.75 -2.37 -27.11
CA ASP A 211 6.71 -3.51 -26.20
C ASP A 211 8.08 -4.18 -26.13
N TYR A 212 8.49 -4.51 -24.92
CA TYR A 212 9.74 -5.21 -24.63
C TYR A 212 9.51 -6.43 -23.77
N TYR A 213 10.36 -7.45 -24.00
CA TYR A 213 10.56 -8.60 -23.14
C TYR A 213 11.84 -8.41 -22.35
N TYR A 214 11.87 -8.84 -21.11
CA TYR A 214 13.08 -8.77 -20.31
C TYR A 214 13.30 -10.00 -19.45
N GLN A 215 14.54 -10.19 -19.02
CA GLN A 215 14.94 -11.13 -17.98
C GLN A 215 15.96 -10.44 -17.08
N VAL A 216 15.95 -10.76 -15.78
CA VAL A 216 16.94 -10.28 -14.82
C VAL A 216 17.73 -11.44 -14.25
N GLY A 217 18.95 -11.17 -13.77
CA GLY A 217 19.78 -12.20 -13.15
C GLY A 217 21.25 -12.11 -13.55
N SER A 218 21.93 -13.26 -13.61
CA SER A 218 23.37 -13.36 -13.82
C SER A 218 23.72 -14.59 -14.64
N GLU A 219 24.76 -14.49 -15.50
CA GLU A 219 25.29 -15.65 -16.24
C GLU A 219 26.01 -16.66 -15.31
N SER A 220 26.62 -16.16 -14.24
CA SER A 220 27.26 -16.99 -13.21
C SER A 220 26.27 -17.61 -12.22
N GLY A 221 25.06 -17.11 -12.15
CA GLY A 221 23.99 -17.51 -11.26
C GLY A 221 22.77 -18.10 -11.98
N LYS A 222 21.64 -17.46 -11.79
CA LYS A 222 20.35 -17.83 -12.38
C LYS A 222 19.75 -16.62 -13.10
N VAL A 223 18.83 -16.92 -14.01
CA VAL A 223 18.06 -15.93 -14.78
C VAL A 223 16.59 -16.16 -14.52
N SER A 224 15.83 -15.07 -14.38
CA SER A 224 14.38 -15.10 -14.15
C SER A 224 13.58 -15.69 -15.31
N GLU A 225 12.32 -15.93 -15.08
CA GLU A 225 11.34 -16.04 -16.16
C GLU A 225 11.28 -14.71 -16.95
N THR A 226 10.60 -14.74 -18.08
CA THR A 226 10.50 -13.57 -18.95
C THR A 226 9.36 -12.66 -18.51
N GLY A 227 9.69 -11.41 -18.23
CA GLY A 227 8.73 -10.34 -18.02
C GLY A 227 8.51 -9.49 -19.28
N THR A 228 7.58 -8.54 -19.19
CA THR A 228 7.26 -7.59 -20.27
C THR A 228 7.06 -6.19 -19.70
N PHE A 229 7.33 -5.19 -20.52
CA PHE A 229 6.94 -3.80 -20.26
C PHE A 229 6.76 -3.05 -21.58
N LYS A 230 6.13 -1.89 -21.51
CA LYS A 230 5.95 -0.98 -22.65
C LYS A 230 6.49 0.40 -22.29
N THR A 231 7.22 1.02 -23.21
CA THR A 231 7.61 2.44 -23.11
C THR A 231 6.45 3.34 -23.51
N SER A 232 6.36 4.53 -22.89
CA SER A 232 5.33 5.51 -23.22
C SER A 232 5.45 6.02 -24.66
N GLY A 233 4.36 6.59 -25.16
CA GLY A 233 4.24 7.14 -26.50
C GLY A 233 4.52 8.64 -26.56
N LYS A 234 3.68 9.38 -27.26
CA LYS A 234 3.74 10.83 -27.40
C LYS A 234 2.66 11.47 -26.56
N VAL A 235 2.80 12.76 -26.31
CA VAL A 235 1.72 13.60 -25.80
C VAL A 235 0.45 13.39 -26.64
N GLY A 236 -0.67 13.12 -25.98
CA GLY A 236 -1.98 12.83 -26.58
C GLY A 236 -2.18 11.40 -27.09
N ASP A 237 -1.15 10.52 -27.05
CA ASP A 237 -1.39 9.08 -27.30
C ASP A 237 -2.23 8.51 -26.14
N PRO A 238 -3.35 7.79 -26.39
CA PRO A 238 -4.19 7.27 -25.34
C PRO A 238 -3.46 6.21 -24.51
N PHE A 239 -3.78 6.15 -23.21
CA PHE A 239 -3.23 5.14 -22.31
C PHE A 239 -4.17 4.85 -21.15
N LYS A 240 -3.89 3.77 -20.42
CA LYS A 240 -4.63 3.36 -19.23
C LYS A 240 -3.69 3.01 -18.10
N PHE A 241 -4.09 3.36 -16.89
CA PHE A 241 -3.40 2.87 -15.71
C PHE A 241 -4.39 2.37 -14.65
N VAL A 242 -3.90 1.49 -13.80
CA VAL A 242 -4.62 0.95 -12.66
C VAL A 242 -4.13 1.63 -11.39
N HIS A 243 -5.04 2.11 -10.55
CA HIS A 243 -4.75 2.52 -9.18
C HIS A 243 -5.16 1.38 -8.24
N TYR A 244 -4.16 0.80 -7.58
CA TYR A 244 -4.23 -0.34 -6.68
C TYR A 244 -3.30 -0.05 -5.52
N THR A 245 -3.77 -0.14 -4.28
CA THR A 245 -3.06 0.40 -3.12
C THR A 245 -3.35 -0.37 -1.84
N ASP A 246 -2.58 -0.08 -0.78
CA ASP A 246 -2.82 -0.55 0.59
C ASP A 246 -3.01 -2.07 0.69
N THR A 247 -2.07 -2.83 0.14
CA THR A 247 -2.11 -4.30 0.18
C THR A 247 -1.84 -4.86 1.56
N GLN A 248 -0.94 -4.24 2.31
CA GLN A 248 -0.71 -4.42 3.74
C GLN A 248 -0.87 -5.85 4.25
N ASN A 249 -0.26 -6.84 3.59
CA ASN A 249 -0.30 -8.22 4.05
C ASN A 249 0.51 -8.39 5.33
N ALA A 250 -0.10 -8.93 6.36
CA ALA A 250 0.50 -9.12 7.66
C ALA A 250 1.01 -10.56 7.85
N PHE A 251 2.25 -10.73 8.32
CA PHE A 251 2.86 -12.04 8.56
C PHE A 251 2.05 -12.90 9.54
N TRP A 252 1.47 -12.28 10.58
CA TRP A 252 0.69 -13.01 11.59
C TRP A 252 -0.63 -13.55 11.04
N ASN A 253 -1.12 -13.04 9.92
CA ASN A 253 -2.35 -13.51 9.29
C ASN A 253 -2.09 -14.51 8.15
N GLU A 254 -0.84 -14.75 7.79
CA GLU A 254 -0.44 -15.64 6.68
C GLU A 254 -1.09 -17.03 6.77
N ASN A 255 -1.07 -17.64 7.95
CA ASN A 255 -1.60 -18.99 8.17
C ASN A 255 -3.13 -19.05 8.37
N VAL A 256 -3.77 -17.91 8.60
CA VAL A 256 -5.23 -17.82 8.81
C VAL A 256 -5.93 -17.44 7.52
N ARG A 257 -5.49 -16.39 6.86
CA ARG A 257 -6.16 -15.84 5.69
C ARG A 257 -5.24 -15.59 4.49
N ASN A 258 -3.94 -15.56 4.63
CA ASN A 258 -2.95 -15.19 3.61
C ASN A 258 -3.37 -13.94 2.78
N GLU A 259 -3.20 -12.77 3.36
CA GLU A 259 -3.62 -11.49 2.79
C GLU A 259 -2.91 -11.19 1.47
N ALA A 260 -1.64 -11.59 1.30
CA ALA A 260 -0.90 -11.44 0.06
C ALA A 260 -1.59 -12.13 -1.13
N THR A 261 -2.28 -13.26 -0.89
CA THR A 261 -3.06 -13.94 -1.93
C THR A 261 -4.25 -13.09 -2.39
N PHE A 262 -4.90 -12.36 -1.47
CA PHE A 262 -5.97 -11.40 -1.82
C PHE A 262 -5.41 -10.23 -2.59
N GLY A 263 -4.29 -9.64 -2.14
CA GLY A 263 -3.61 -8.56 -2.86
C GLY A 263 -3.25 -8.96 -4.30
N ALA A 264 -2.64 -10.12 -4.48
CA ALA A 264 -2.31 -10.67 -5.80
C ALA A 264 -3.57 -10.93 -6.67
N ASN A 265 -4.64 -11.43 -6.06
CA ASN A 265 -5.91 -11.67 -6.75
C ASN A 265 -6.58 -10.36 -7.17
N THR A 266 -6.50 -9.32 -6.34
CA THR A 266 -7.02 -7.98 -6.68
C THR A 266 -6.26 -7.40 -7.87
N LEU A 267 -4.92 -7.43 -7.85
CA LEU A 267 -4.10 -6.97 -8.97
C LEU A 267 -4.40 -7.73 -10.26
N MET A 268 -4.56 -9.05 -10.19
CA MET A 268 -4.95 -9.88 -11.32
C MET A 268 -6.27 -9.40 -11.93
N ASN A 269 -7.31 -9.25 -11.11
CA ASN A 269 -8.64 -8.84 -11.60
C ASN A 269 -8.63 -7.41 -12.12
N ALA A 270 -7.84 -6.51 -11.51
CA ALA A 270 -7.68 -5.14 -11.98
C ALA A 270 -7.05 -5.10 -13.38
N LEU A 271 -5.95 -5.82 -13.60
CA LEU A 271 -5.31 -5.91 -14.92
C LEU A 271 -6.19 -6.62 -15.96
N GLU A 272 -6.91 -7.68 -15.58
CA GLU A 272 -7.85 -8.35 -16.49
C GLU A 272 -9.02 -7.43 -16.88
N THR A 273 -9.51 -6.61 -15.94
CA THR A 273 -10.61 -5.65 -16.18
C THR A 273 -10.14 -4.49 -17.05
N ALA A 274 -8.95 -3.96 -16.81
CA ALA A 274 -8.34 -2.91 -17.63
C ALA A 274 -7.99 -3.39 -19.04
N GLY A 275 -7.59 -4.66 -19.16
CA GLY A 275 -7.21 -5.32 -20.41
C GLY A 275 -5.78 -4.99 -20.82
N ASP A 276 -5.53 -3.77 -21.26
CA ASP A 276 -4.25 -3.29 -21.78
C ASP A 276 -3.70 -2.10 -20.97
N ALA A 277 -3.71 -2.22 -19.64
CA ALA A 277 -3.10 -1.21 -18.78
C ALA A 277 -1.61 -1.05 -19.06
N ASP A 278 -1.18 0.19 -19.23
CA ASP A 278 0.21 0.55 -19.52
C ASP A 278 1.10 0.46 -18.28
N PHE A 279 0.56 0.80 -17.10
CA PHE A 279 1.24 0.67 -15.81
C PHE A 279 0.24 0.56 -14.65
N VAL A 280 0.75 0.26 -13.46
CA VAL A 280 0.01 0.25 -12.19
C VAL A 280 0.59 1.34 -11.29
N LEU A 281 -0.28 2.12 -10.68
CA LEU A 281 0.06 3.13 -9.69
C LEU A 281 -0.33 2.60 -8.31
N HIS A 282 0.59 2.67 -7.34
CA HIS A 282 0.39 2.24 -5.96
C HIS A 282 0.68 3.41 -5.02
N THR A 283 -0.29 3.79 -4.20
CA THR A 283 -0.17 4.96 -3.32
C THR A 283 0.35 4.64 -1.92
N GLY A 284 1.08 3.52 -1.75
CA GLY A 284 1.78 3.19 -0.50
C GLY A 284 1.13 2.09 0.33
N ASP A 285 1.77 1.76 1.45
CA ASP A 285 1.41 0.64 2.32
C ASP A 285 1.38 -0.70 1.56
N VAL A 286 2.53 -1.02 0.96
CA VAL A 286 2.73 -2.28 0.23
C VAL A 286 2.65 -3.46 1.19
N VAL A 287 3.32 -3.36 2.35
CA VAL A 287 3.34 -4.34 3.43
C VAL A 287 2.78 -3.75 4.73
N GLU A 288 2.55 -4.56 5.75
CA GLU A 288 2.11 -4.09 7.07
C GLU A 288 3.27 -3.71 7.98
N THR A 289 4.39 -4.46 7.92
CA THR A 289 5.56 -4.25 8.78
C THR A 289 6.83 -4.40 7.96
N ALA A 290 7.43 -3.30 7.56
CA ALA A 290 8.57 -3.26 6.66
C ALA A 290 9.78 -4.07 7.14
N GLU A 291 9.99 -4.18 8.48
CA GLU A 291 11.07 -4.96 9.06
C GLU A 291 10.94 -6.46 8.79
N VAL A 292 9.71 -6.99 8.65
CA VAL A 292 9.47 -8.41 8.47
C VAL A 292 9.53 -8.78 6.99
N GLU A 293 10.68 -9.29 6.57
CA GLU A 293 10.97 -9.61 5.16
C GLU A 293 10.00 -10.65 4.57
N ASP A 294 9.41 -11.50 5.42
CA ASP A 294 8.40 -12.49 4.98
C ASP A 294 7.21 -11.83 4.27
N GLU A 295 6.80 -10.62 4.70
CA GLU A 295 5.68 -9.89 4.08
C GLU A 295 5.99 -9.47 2.64
N TRP A 296 7.20 -8.93 2.41
CA TRP A 296 7.69 -8.59 1.07
C TRP A 296 7.81 -9.84 0.18
N VAL A 297 8.39 -10.90 0.73
CA VAL A 297 8.57 -12.18 0.00
C VAL A 297 7.22 -12.79 -0.38
N ASP A 298 6.24 -12.78 0.52
CA ASP A 298 4.93 -13.37 0.27
C ASP A 298 4.15 -12.57 -0.77
N LEU A 299 4.00 -11.24 -0.60
CA LEU A 299 3.28 -10.40 -1.55
C LEU A 299 3.91 -10.43 -2.95
N PHE A 300 5.23 -10.22 -3.02
CA PHE A 300 5.95 -10.25 -4.31
C PHE A 300 5.93 -11.64 -4.93
N GLY A 301 6.02 -12.71 -4.13
CA GLY A 301 5.93 -14.08 -4.61
C GLY A 301 4.57 -14.40 -5.22
N GLN A 302 3.48 -14.04 -4.53
CA GLN A 302 2.10 -14.23 -5.01
C GLN A 302 1.79 -13.35 -6.24
N SER A 303 2.32 -12.13 -6.28
CA SER A 303 2.09 -11.14 -7.34
C SER A 303 3.13 -11.18 -8.47
N GLN A 304 4.17 -12.04 -8.38
CA GLN A 304 5.37 -11.99 -9.23
C GLN A 304 5.08 -11.93 -10.72
N SER A 305 4.12 -12.73 -11.19
CA SER A 305 3.77 -12.77 -12.62
C SER A 305 3.15 -11.46 -13.11
N TYR A 306 2.49 -10.71 -12.25
CA TYR A 306 1.86 -9.43 -12.56
C TYR A 306 2.87 -8.29 -12.48
N PHE A 307 3.69 -8.24 -11.42
CA PHE A 307 4.78 -7.27 -11.29
C PHE A 307 5.84 -7.37 -12.39
N MET A 308 5.98 -8.54 -12.99
CA MET A 308 6.84 -8.75 -14.15
C MET A 308 6.19 -8.38 -15.49
N GLN A 309 4.89 -8.10 -15.54
CA GLN A 309 4.18 -7.76 -16.77
C GLN A 309 3.67 -6.32 -16.82
N SER A 310 3.73 -5.60 -15.70
CA SER A 310 3.25 -4.23 -15.59
C SER A 310 4.27 -3.39 -14.84
N ALA A 311 4.68 -2.26 -15.42
CA ALA A 311 5.50 -1.29 -14.71
C ALA A 311 4.71 -0.69 -13.54
N MET A 312 5.40 -0.41 -12.44
CA MET A 312 4.82 0.15 -11.23
C MET A 312 5.31 1.59 -11.01
N ALA A 313 4.39 2.48 -10.66
CA ALA A 313 4.69 3.77 -10.06
C ALA A 313 4.25 3.69 -8.59
N VAL A 314 5.19 3.75 -7.64
CA VAL A 314 4.93 3.42 -6.23
C VAL A 314 5.28 4.62 -5.35
N ALA A 315 4.34 5.06 -4.52
CA ALA A 315 4.61 5.96 -3.39
C ALA A 315 4.91 5.15 -2.13
N SER A 316 5.68 5.70 -1.20
CA SER A 316 5.90 5.10 0.11
C SER A 316 4.73 5.39 1.03
N GLY A 317 4.20 4.35 1.69
CA GLY A 317 3.26 4.48 2.81
C GLY A 317 3.98 4.41 4.16
N ASN A 318 3.27 4.71 5.26
CA ASN A 318 3.88 4.69 6.58
C ASN A 318 4.22 3.27 7.06
N HIS A 319 3.48 2.26 6.61
CA HIS A 319 3.77 0.87 6.92
C HIS A 319 5.01 0.34 6.19
N ASP A 320 5.40 0.93 5.06
CA ASP A 320 6.58 0.56 4.29
C ASP A 320 7.92 0.91 4.97
N GLU A 321 7.86 1.56 6.15
CA GLU A 321 9.01 1.88 6.98
C GLU A 321 8.85 1.46 8.46
N TYR A 322 7.76 0.76 8.82
CA TYR A 322 7.55 0.37 10.23
C TYR A 322 8.50 -0.74 10.66
N ALA A 323 9.16 -0.49 11.82
CA ALA A 323 9.78 -1.53 12.59
C ALA A 323 8.74 -2.42 13.28
N LEU A 324 9.10 -3.65 13.62
CA LEU A 324 8.24 -4.60 14.32
C LEU A 324 7.68 -4.03 15.63
N ASN A 325 8.50 -3.28 16.34
CA ASN A 325 8.04 -2.50 17.49
C ASN A 325 7.71 -1.08 17.02
N TYR A 326 6.46 -0.77 16.85
CA TYR A 326 5.98 0.56 16.38
C TYR A 326 6.49 1.77 17.19
N GLY A 327 7.21 1.57 18.27
CA GLY A 327 7.84 2.63 19.06
C GLY A 327 9.33 2.83 18.75
N ASP A 328 9.91 2.00 17.91
CA ASP A 328 11.28 2.10 17.46
C ASP A 328 11.43 3.13 16.34
N ASP A 329 12.65 3.48 15.98
CA ASP A 329 12.90 4.38 14.87
C ASP A 329 12.48 3.70 13.55
N PRO A 330 11.86 4.42 12.60
CA PRO A 330 11.42 3.85 11.35
C PRO A 330 12.60 3.37 10.49
N LEU A 331 12.38 2.30 9.74
CA LEU A 331 13.35 1.68 8.82
C LEU A 331 13.16 2.25 7.42
N THR A 332 13.56 3.49 7.26
CA THR A 332 13.27 4.30 6.07
C THR A 332 13.90 3.77 4.78
N GLU A 333 14.98 2.98 4.91
CA GLU A 333 15.63 2.34 3.76
C GLU A 333 14.85 1.16 3.16
N LYS A 334 13.92 0.54 3.91
CA LYS A 334 13.25 -0.70 3.46
C LYS A 334 12.47 -0.52 2.17
N PHE A 335 11.70 0.56 2.06
CA PHE A 335 11.00 0.87 0.80
C PHE A 335 11.99 0.94 -0.38
N ASN A 336 13.07 1.71 -0.22
CA ASN A 336 14.07 1.89 -1.27
C ASN A 336 14.88 0.62 -1.55
N GLU A 337 15.00 -0.32 -0.62
CA GLU A 337 15.63 -1.61 -0.89
C GLU A 337 14.80 -2.46 -1.87
N HIS A 338 13.46 -2.33 -1.84
CA HIS A 338 12.54 -3.17 -2.63
C HIS A 338 12.08 -2.56 -3.94
N VAL A 339 12.20 -1.25 -4.13
CA VAL A 339 11.76 -0.56 -5.36
C VAL A 339 12.88 0.29 -5.96
N ASN A 340 12.89 0.44 -7.28
CA ASN A 340 13.85 1.27 -8.00
C ASN A 340 13.15 2.48 -8.61
N VAL A 341 12.80 3.44 -7.76
CA VAL A 341 12.15 4.70 -8.14
C VAL A 341 13.16 5.86 -8.12
N PRO A 342 12.86 7.00 -8.80
CA PRO A 342 13.69 8.18 -8.70
C PRO A 342 13.74 8.71 -7.26
N ALA A 343 14.82 9.38 -6.91
CA ALA A 343 14.95 10.14 -5.68
C ALA A 343 15.21 11.59 -6.04
N ALA A 344 14.25 12.47 -5.78
CA ALA A 344 14.44 13.91 -5.99
C ALA A 344 15.34 14.49 -4.89
N ASN A 345 15.30 13.93 -3.69
CA ASN A 345 16.15 14.30 -2.56
C ASN A 345 16.62 13.07 -1.80
N ASP A 346 17.94 12.89 -1.68
CA ASP A 346 18.57 11.80 -0.94
C ASP A 346 18.53 12.00 0.59
N GLU A 347 18.13 13.20 1.07
CA GLU A 347 18.10 13.56 2.48
C GLU A 347 16.74 13.23 3.15
N ILE A 348 15.69 12.98 2.35
CA ILE A 348 14.38 12.59 2.89
C ILE A 348 14.34 11.09 3.13
N ASP A 349 14.18 10.75 4.37
CA ASP A 349 14.04 9.38 4.82
C ASP A 349 12.70 8.76 4.39
N GLY A 350 12.64 7.44 4.32
CA GLY A 350 11.42 6.69 4.15
C GLY A 350 10.84 6.69 2.75
N GLY A 351 11.68 6.56 1.77
CA GLY A 351 11.28 6.57 0.37
C GLY A 351 11.53 7.93 -0.29
N SER A 352 11.26 8.03 -1.55
CA SER A 352 11.50 9.25 -2.32
C SER A 352 10.21 9.89 -2.76
N TYR A 353 10.29 11.19 -3.02
CA TYR A 353 9.34 11.86 -3.87
C TYR A 353 9.96 12.06 -5.26
N TYR A 354 9.15 12.01 -6.29
CA TYR A 354 9.61 12.07 -7.67
C TYR A 354 8.46 12.39 -8.62
N SER A 355 8.80 12.73 -9.88
CA SER A 355 7.80 12.89 -10.93
C SER A 355 8.19 12.13 -12.19
N PHE A 356 7.22 11.92 -13.06
CA PHE A 356 7.41 11.37 -14.40
C PHE A 356 6.30 11.82 -15.34
N ASP A 357 6.62 11.88 -16.63
CA ASP A 357 5.64 12.16 -17.67
C ASP A 357 5.18 10.86 -18.35
N TYR A 358 3.89 10.73 -18.64
CA TYR A 358 3.34 9.66 -19.44
C TYR A 358 2.31 10.18 -20.42
N ASN A 359 2.63 10.20 -21.73
CA ASN A 359 1.78 10.62 -22.86
C ASN A 359 1.10 12.00 -22.71
N GLY A 360 1.68 12.93 -21.96
CA GLY A 360 1.13 14.29 -21.74
C GLY A 360 0.58 14.53 -20.34
N VAL A 361 0.45 13.48 -19.54
CA VAL A 361 0.13 13.58 -18.11
C VAL A 361 1.42 13.64 -17.31
N HIS A 362 1.51 14.58 -16.41
CA HIS A 362 2.59 14.71 -15.44
C HIS A 362 2.14 14.14 -14.10
N PHE A 363 2.80 13.09 -13.64
CA PHE A 363 2.55 12.43 -12.37
C PHE A 363 3.57 12.89 -11.34
N VAL A 364 3.08 13.37 -10.19
CA VAL A 364 3.91 13.83 -9.07
C VAL A 364 3.67 12.92 -7.88
N THR A 365 4.66 12.09 -7.57
CA THR A 365 4.62 11.18 -6.41
C THR A 365 5.21 11.87 -5.20
N LEU A 366 4.41 12.04 -4.14
CA LEU A 366 4.82 12.67 -2.90
C LEU A 366 5.18 11.64 -1.83
N ASN A 367 6.10 12.00 -0.95
CA ASN A 367 6.42 11.23 0.25
C ASN A 367 5.77 11.88 1.47
N THR A 368 4.67 11.32 1.95
CA THR A 368 3.96 11.79 3.16
C THR A 368 4.56 11.28 4.47
N ASN A 369 5.68 10.53 4.41
CA ASN A 369 6.50 10.15 5.56
C ASN A 369 7.60 11.17 5.87
N ASP A 370 7.64 12.29 5.14
CA ASP A 370 8.50 13.44 5.43
C ASP A 370 8.03 14.19 6.71
N ASN A 371 7.62 13.43 7.71
CA ASN A 371 7.04 13.93 8.96
C ASN A 371 8.02 13.91 10.16
N LYS A 372 9.28 13.57 9.90
CA LYS A 372 10.32 13.60 10.94
C LYS A 372 10.69 15.04 11.23
N VAL A 373 10.77 15.37 12.53
CA VAL A 373 11.20 16.70 12.95
C VAL A 373 12.66 16.93 12.58
N SER A 374 12.90 17.89 11.71
CA SER A 374 14.22 18.23 11.17
C SER A 374 14.42 19.75 11.12
N GLU A 375 15.54 20.23 10.56
CA GLU A 375 15.78 21.67 10.33
C GLU A 375 14.79 22.20 9.27
N ASP A 376 14.47 21.38 8.25
CA ASP A 376 13.62 21.74 7.12
C ASP A 376 12.13 21.46 7.39
N ASN A 377 11.82 20.56 8.32
CA ASN A 377 10.47 20.26 8.79
C ASN A 377 10.36 20.31 10.33
N PRO A 378 10.51 21.50 10.95
CA PRO A 378 10.59 21.63 12.42
C PRO A 378 9.26 21.32 13.14
N GLU A 379 8.15 21.28 12.43
CA GLU A 379 6.82 21.00 12.96
C GLU A 379 6.41 19.53 12.76
N GLY A 380 7.14 18.76 11.96
CA GLY A 380 6.79 17.39 11.62
C GLY A 380 5.49 17.31 10.83
N LYS A 381 5.36 18.11 9.78
CA LYS A 381 4.27 18.06 8.79
C LYS A 381 4.42 16.80 7.94
N ALA A 382 3.35 16.26 7.41
CA ALA A 382 3.41 15.12 6.49
C ALA A 382 4.27 15.41 5.24
N ILE A 383 4.35 16.67 4.85
CA ILE A 383 5.21 17.18 3.78
C ILE A 383 5.93 18.43 4.30
N GLY A 384 7.26 18.44 4.25
CA GLY A 384 8.11 19.55 4.70
C GLY A 384 8.24 20.67 3.67
N GLU A 385 8.92 21.76 4.08
CA GLU A 385 9.07 22.97 3.22
C GLU A 385 9.84 22.66 1.93
N GLU A 386 10.87 21.83 1.98
CA GLU A 386 11.69 21.50 0.80
C GLU A 386 10.87 20.75 -0.25
N GLN A 387 10.08 19.76 0.17
CA GLN A 387 9.20 19.04 -0.75
C GLN A 387 8.08 19.94 -1.31
N MET A 388 7.52 20.85 -0.48
CA MET A 388 6.52 21.84 -0.93
C MET A 388 7.07 22.79 -2.00
N GLU A 389 8.34 23.25 -1.87
CA GLU A 389 8.99 24.07 -2.87
C GLU A 389 9.28 23.28 -4.14
N TRP A 390 9.72 22.03 -3.99
CA TRP A 390 9.95 21.13 -5.12
C TRP A 390 8.66 20.85 -5.91
N ILE A 391 7.52 20.59 -5.25
CA ILE A 391 6.21 20.42 -5.94
C ILE A 391 5.91 21.62 -6.82
N ARG A 392 6.08 22.83 -6.29
CA ARG A 392 5.85 24.06 -7.04
C ARG A 392 6.74 24.15 -8.28
N GLU A 393 8.05 23.99 -8.11
CA GLU A 393 9.01 24.10 -9.21
C GLU A 393 8.79 23.03 -10.28
N ASP A 394 8.47 21.81 -9.87
CA ASP A 394 8.27 20.66 -10.73
C ASP A 394 7.00 20.82 -11.59
N VAL A 395 5.87 21.15 -10.97
CA VAL A 395 4.60 21.37 -11.67
C VAL A 395 4.66 22.58 -12.61
N GLU A 396 5.24 23.72 -12.15
CA GLU A 396 5.43 24.88 -13.01
C GLU A 396 6.29 24.53 -14.25
N GLN A 397 7.32 23.70 -14.06
CA GLN A 397 8.17 23.25 -15.16
C GLN A 397 7.42 22.28 -16.09
N ALA A 398 6.60 21.38 -15.56
CA ALA A 398 5.78 20.45 -16.35
C ALA A 398 4.77 21.21 -17.22
N ARG A 399 4.02 22.17 -16.66
CA ARG A 399 3.11 23.04 -17.42
C ARG A 399 3.86 23.85 -18.48
N ALA A 400 5.04 24.40 -18.16
CA ALA A 400 5.88 25.11 -19.14
C ALA A 400 6.39 24.21 -20.27
N ASN A 401 6.53 22.91 -20.03
CA ASN A 401 6.89 21.90 -21.03
C ASN A 401 5.68 21.37 -21.81
N GLY A 402 4.45 21.74 -21.46
CA GLY A 402 3.22 21.38 -22.14
C GLY A 402 2.53 20.17 -21.57
N ALA A 403 2.67 19.91 -20.27
CA ALA A 403 1.83 18.93 -19.56
C ALA A 403 0.37 19.41 -19.59
N GLU A 404 -0.51 18.57 -20.10
CA GLU A 404 -1.94 18.87 -20.21
C GLU A 404 -2.67 18.54 -18.90
N TRP A 405 -2.20 17.50 -18.20
CA TRP A 405 -2.73 17.01 -16.94
C TRP A 405 -1.66 16.96 -15.86
N ILE A 406 -2.02 17.32 -14.64
CA ILE A 406 -1.18 17.12 -13.44
C ILE A 406 -1.92 16.20 -12.46
N VAL A 407 -1.31 15.07 -12.15
CA VAL A 407 -1.85 14.07 -11.22
C VAL A 407 -0.90 13.92 -10.05
N LEU A 408 -1.36 14.29 -8.85
CA LEU A 408 -0.64 13.94 -7.62
C LEU A 408 -0.95 12.51 -7.21
N ASN A 409 0.05 11.80 -6.71
CA ASN A 409 -0.15 10.54 -6.04
C ASN A 409 0.62 10.50 -4.70
N TYR A 410 -0.04 10.15 -3.62
CA TYR A 410 0.54 10.14 -2.30
C TYR A 410 -0.28 9.27 -1.33
N HIS A 411 0.34 8.90 -0.20
CA HIS A 411 -0.26 7.94 0.71
C HIS A 411 -1.30 8.57 1.64
N LYS A 412 -0.91 9.47 2.55
CA LYS A 412 -1.81 10.00 3.59
C LYS A 412 -2.84 10.99 3.03
N PRO A 413 -4.14 10.70 3.13
CA PRO A 413 -5.17 11.45 2.40
C PRO A 413 -5.46 12.81 3.03
N LEU A 414 -5.69 13.81 2.18
CA LEU A 414 -6.29 15.08 2.60
C LEU A 414 -7.80 14.96 2.81
N TYR A 415 -8.47 14.12 2.01
CA TYR A 415 -9.92 13.90 2.08
C TYR A 415 -10.24 12.42 1.99
N SER A 416 -10.95 11.90 2.98
CA SER A 416 -11.36 10.51 3.09
C SER A 416 -12.67 10.39 3.88
N LYS A 417 -13.42 9.32 3.65
CA LYS A 417 -14.60 8.97 4.43
C LYS A 417 -14.25 8.30 5.76
N SER A 418 -12.99 7.94 6.00
CA SER A 418 -12.50 7.48 7.29
C SER A 418 -11.77 8.60 8.04
N TYR A 419 -11.12 8.31 9.14
CA TYR A 419 -10.77 9.28 10.17
C TYR A 419 -9.38 9.90 10.05
N HIS A 420 -8.42 9.26 9.42
CA HIS A 420 -7.02 9.73 9.42
C HIS A 420 -6.89 11.10 8.77
N SER A 421 -7.64 11.37 7.70
CA SER A 421 -7.63 12.67 7.03
C SER A 421 -7.87 13.87 7.97
N LEU A 422 -8.66 13.70 9.04
CA LEU A 422 -8.95 14.75 10.04
C LEU A 422 -8.33 14.47 11.42
N GLN A 423 -7.72 13.31 11.65
CA GLN A 423 -7.15 12.94 12.94
C GLN A 423 -5.62 12.94 12.94
N ASP A 424 -4.97 12.60 11.83
CA ASP A 424 -3.51 12.57 11.76
C ASP A 424 -2.92 13.95 11.89
N GLU A 425 -2.10 14.14 12.93
CA GLU A 425 -1.59 15.45 13.33
C GLU A 425 -0.67 16.05 12.26
N ASP A 426 0.15 15.23 11.60
CA ASP A 426 1.08 15.64 10.54
C ASP A 426 0.34 16.09 9.28
N VAL A 427 -0.75 15.42 8.91
CA VAL A 427 -1.65 15.81 7.82
C VAL A 427 -2.36 17.13 8.15
N GLN A 428 -2.88 17.28 9.40
CA GLN A 428 -3.54 18.51 9.83
C GLN A 428 -2.60 19.71 9.80
N LYS A 429 -1.31 19.52 10.09
CA LYS A 429 -0.31 20.60 10.08
C LYS A 429 -0.01 21.11 8.68
N VAL A 430 -0.06 20.27 7.66
CA VAL A 430 0.26 20.66 6.26
C VAL A 430 -0.98 21.02 5.46
N ARG A 431 -2.20 20.66 5.91
CA ARG A 431 -3.45 20.77 5.13
C ARG A 431 -3.66 22.14 4.49
N GLU A 432 -3.61 23.22 5.29
CA GLU A 432 -3.81 24.59 4.80
C GLU A 432 -2.84 24.96 3.67
N GLU A 433 -1.57 24.64 3.86
CA GLU A 433 -0.52 25.01 2.91
C GLU A 433 -0.57 24.13 1.66
N LEU A 434 -0.80 22.83 1.83
CA LEU A 434 -0.82 21.89 0.71
C LEU A 434 -2.08 22.07 -0.15
N THR A 435 -3.25 22.27 0.47
CA THR A 435 -4.49 22.54 -0.30
C THR A 435 -4.41 23.87 -1.05
N ALA A 436 -3.80 24.90 -0.44
CA ALA A 436 -3.57 26.17 -1.13
C ALA A 436 -2.58 26.02 -2.31
N LEU A 437 -1.54 25.20 -2.16
CA LEU A 437 -0.59 24.94 -3.24
C LEU A 437 -1.23 24.13 -4.38
N ILE A 438 -2.02 23.13 -4.06
CA ILE A 438 -2.77 22.31 -5.03
C ILE A 438 -3.70 23.19 -5.88
N ASP A 439 -4.46 24.08 -5.26
CA ASP A 439 -5.35 25.03 -5.92
C ASP A 439 -4.58 26.06 -6.76
N GLU A 440 -3.45 26.61 -6.24
CA GLU A 440 -2.60 27.56 -6.97
C GLU A 440 -1.97 26.95 -8.22
N LEU A 441 -1.64 25.67 -8.18
CA LEU A 441 -0.97 24.95 -9.28
C LEU A 441 -1.94 24.30 -10.26
N ASP A 442 -3.24 24.45 -10.03
CA ASP A 442 -4.28 23.90 -10.89
C ASP A 442 -4.09 22.38 -11.10
N ILE A 443 -4.09 21.65 -10.00
CA ILE A 443 -3.92 20.19 -9.99
C ILE A 443 -5.25 19.53 -10.36
N ASP A 444 -5.26 18.73 -11.40
CA ASP A 444 -6.49 18.09 -11.90
C ASP A 444 -6.99 16.97 -10.99
N LEU A 445 -6.07 16.12 -10.48
CA LEU A 445 -6.43 14.91 -9.76
C LEU A 445 -5.42 14.59 -8.65
N ALA A 446 -5.92 14.10 -7.51
CA ALA A 446 -5.11 13.63 -6.39
C ALA A 446 -5.50 12.20 -6.02
N LEU A 447 -4.56 11.26 -6.15
CA LEU A 447 -4.69 9.85 -5.85
C LEU A 447 -4.14 9.57 -4.46
N GLN A 448 -4.95 8.95 -3.60
CA GLN A 448 -4.67 8.79 -2.18
C GLN A 448 -4.75 7.32 -1.74
N GLY A 449 -4.16 6.99 -0.59
CA GLY A 449 -4.21 5.71 0.10
C GLY A 449 -4.52 5.86 1.59
N HIS A 450 -3.95 4.96 2.42
CA HIS A 450 -3.95 5.00 3.88
C HIS A 450 -5.30 4.72 4.55
N ASP A 451 -6.36 5.36 4.10
CA ASP A 451 -7.71 5.13 4.62
C ASP A 451 -8.41 4.06 3.77
N HIS A 452 -8.72 2.94 4.40
CA HIS A 452 -9.28 1.77 3.72
C HIS A 452 -10.81 1.87 3.62
N VAL A 453 -11.27 2.93 2.98
CA VAL A 453 -12.65 3.19 2.59
C VAL A 453 -12.67 3.76 1.18
N ILE A 454 -13.75 3.54 0.46
CA ILE A 454 -13.86 4.10 -0.87
C ILE A 454 -14.29 5.57 -0.79
N SER A 455 -13.58 6.47 -1.49
CA SER A 455 -13.86 7.90 -1.44
C SER A 455 -13.52 8.57 -2.77
N ARG A 456 -14.46 9.38 -3.27
CA ARG A 456 -14.24 10.34 -4.34
C ARG A 456 -14.93 11.66 -4.00
N THR A 457 -14.18 12.75 -4.06
CA THR A 457 -14.76 14.09 -3.85
C THR A 457 -15.46 14.61 -5.12
N HIS A 458 -16.22 15.65 -4.96
CA HIS A 458 -16.50 16.58 -6.08
C HIS A 458 -15.20 17.30 -6.45
N SER A 459 -15.21 18.13 -7.50
CA SER A 459 -14.15 19.11 -7.71
C SER A 459 -14.13 20.08 -6.54
N LEU A 460 -12.96 20.24 -5.88
CA LEU A 460 -12.79 21.02 -4.67
C LEU A 460 -11.81 22.16 -4.90
N THR A 461 -12.19 23.36 -4.47
CA THR A 461 -11.32 24.54 -4.42
C THR A 461 -10.91 24.85 -2.98
N HIS A 462 -9.76 25.52 -2.80
CA HIS A 462 -9.22 25.85 -1.49
C HIS A 462 -10.02 26.93 -0.78
N VAL A 463 -10.25 26.73 0.54
CA VAL A 463 -10.83 27.72 1.46
C VAL A 463 -9.94 27.85 2.69
N PRO A 464 -9.53 29.10 3.08
CA PRO A 464 -8.70 29.29 4.27
C PRO A 464 -9.28 28.72 5.55
N THR A 465 -8.43 28.22 6.44
CA THR A 465 -8.80 27.60 7.73
C THR A 465 -9.70 28.48 8.60
N GLU A 466 -9.53 29.81 8.59
CA GLU A 466 -10.36 30.74 9.35
C GLU A 466 -11.84 30.69 8.95
N GLU A 467 -12.13 30.25 7.74
CA GLU A 467 -13.47 30.15 7.18
C GLU A 467 -13.99 28.71 7.17
N ASN A 468 -13.08 27.73 7.06
CA ASN A 468 -13.43 26.34 6.82
C ASN A 468 -12.37 25.38 7.39
N PHE A 469 -12.75 24.46 8.29
CA PHE A 469 -11.83 23.50 8.91
C PHE A 469 -11.26 22.45 7.94
N SER A 470 -11.99 22.18 6.85
CA SER A 470 -11.58 21.20 5.83
C SER A 470 -10.69 21.81 4.76
N ASN A 471 -10.57 23.14 4.73
CA ASN A 471 -9.86 23.91 3.71
C ASN A 471 -10.40 23.71 2.29
N ALA A 472 -11.68 23.32 2.16
CA ALA A 472 -12.29 23.05 0.87
C ALA A 472 -13.75 23.46 0.80
N GLU A 473 -14.17 23.80 -0.40
CA GLU A 473 -15.57 23.88 -0.80
C GLU A 473 -15.76 23.21 -2.18
N VAL A 474 -17.00 22.74 -2.42
CA VAL A 474 -17.36 22.17 -3.71
C VAL A 474 -17.44 23.27 -4.76
N GLU A 475 -16.74 23.10 -5.85
CA GLU A 475 -16.78 24.00 -6.98
C GLU A 475 -18.16 23.97 -7.68
N ASP A 476 -18.65 25.14 -8.12
CA ASP A 476 -19.87 25.25 -8.95
C ASP A 476 -19.51 25.13 -10.43
N VAL A 477 -19.20 23.91 -10.87
CA VAL A 477 -18.74 23.57 -12.22
C VAL A 477 -19.86 22.95 -13.06
N GLU A 478 -19.87 23.17 -14.37
CA GLU A 478 -20.81 22.54 -15.28
C GLU A 478 -20.50 21.05 -15.46
N THR A 479 -21.52 20.22 -15.58
CA THR A 479 -21.41 18.80 -15.90
C THR A 479 -22.25 18.44 -17.10
N PHE A 480 -21.81 17.43 -17.85
CA PHE A 480 -22.60 16.88 -18.96
C PHE A 480 -22.46 15.38 -19.04
N VAL A 481 -23.38 14.71 -19.74
CA VAL A 481 -23.28 13.28 -19.99
C VAL A 481 -22.80 13.06 -21.41
N GLY A 482 -21.68 12.40 -21.57
CA GLY A 482 -21.11 12.04 -22.86
C GLY A 482 -21.89 10.98 -23.62
N ASP A 483 -21.58 10.77 -24.90
CA ASP A 483 -22.21 9.75 -25.74
C ASP A 483 -21.95 8.31 -25.22
N ASN A 484 -20.88 8.12 -24.45
CA ASN A 484 -20.53 6.89 -23.74
C ASN A 484 -21.35 6.64 -22.46
N GLY A 485 -22.15 7.62 -22.04
CA GLY A 485 -22.99 7.57 -20.84
C GLY A 485 -22.30 7.96 -19.55
N VAL A 486 -21.02 8.37 -19.61
CA VAL A 486 -20.26 8.88 -18.47
C VAL A 486 -20.67 10.33 -18.20
N GLU A 487 -20.79 10.71 -16.94
CA GLU A 487 -20.95 12.09 -16.51
C GLU A 487 -19.57 12.74 -16.37
N TYR A 488 -19.36 13.84 -17.11
CA TYR A 488 -18.11 14.60 -17.12
C TYR A 488 -18.24 15.89 -16.32
N ILE A 489 -17.20 16.22 -15.61
CA ILE A 489 -16.96 17.56 -15.06
C ILE A 489 -16.26 18.34 -16.17
N GLU A 490 -16.82 19.49 -16.57
CA GLU A 490 -16.32 20.29 -17.69
C GLU A 490 -15.41 21.39 -17.18
N ASP A 491 -14.13 21.35 -17.55
CA ASP A 491 -13.11 22.37 -17.32
C ASP A 491 -13.04 22.85 -15.85
N PRO A 492 -12.79 21.95 -14.88
CA PRO A 492 -12.77 22.32 -13.47
C PRO A 492 -11.49 23.10 -13.13
N ASP A 493 -11.65 24.19 -12.34
CA ASP A 493 -10.52 24.87 -11.69
C ASP A 493 -10.08 24.17 -10.41
N GLY A 494 -10.90 23.27 -9.85
CA GLY A 494 -10.66 22.54 -8.61
C GLY A 494 -10.14 21.12 -8.82
N THR A 495 -9.68 20.49 -7.76
CA THR A 495 -9.10 19.14 -7.75
C THR A 495 -10.10 18.08 -7.34
N VAL A 496 -10.12 16.94 -8.04
CA VAL A 496 -10.85 15.73 -7.61
C VAL A 496 -9.89 14.79 -6.85
N TYR A 497 -10.28 14.39 -5.63
CA TYR A 497 -9.51 13.47 -4.79
C TYR A 497 -10.14 12.08 -4.85
N VAL A 498 -9.32 11.05 -5.14
CA VAL A 498 -9.77 9.66 -5.30
C VAL A 498 -8.97 8.73 -4.39
N LEU A 499 -9.68 7.92 -3.65
CA LEU A 499 -9.15 6.85 -2.81
C LEU A 499 -9.99 5.59 -3.08
N PRO A 500 -9.43 4.55 -3.73
CA PRO A 500 -10.22 3.40 -4.16
C PRO A 500 -10.49 2.36 -3.06
N ASN A 501 -10.13 2.60 -1.82
CA ASN A 501 -10.10 1.65 -0.71
C ASN A 501 -8.77 0.86 -0.71
N THR A 502 -8.81 -0.44 -0.46
CA THR A 502 -7.66 -1.33 -0.32
C THR A 502 -7.64 -2.41 -1.38
N GLY A 503 -6.46 -2.77 -1.85
CA GLY A 503 -6.21 -3.99 -2.62
C GLY A 503 -6.10 -5.24 -1.74
N GLY A 504 -5.92 -5.07 -0.43
CA GLY A 504 -5.79 -6.12 0.58
C GLY A 504 -7.09 -6.44 1.31
N THR A 505 -6.97 -7.02 2.50
CA THR A 505 -8.13 -7.49 3.30
C THR A 505 -8.48 -6.58 4.47
N LYS A 506 -7.66 -5.55 4.72
CA LYS A 506 -7.86 -4.59 5.81
C LYS A 506 -8.84 -3.49 5.39
N GLU A 507 -9.87 -3.27 6.18
CA GLU A 507 -10.86 -2.20 5.99
C GLU A 507 -10.94 -1.31 7.21
N TYR A 508 -11.31 -0.04 7.01
CA TYR A 508 -11.62 0.91 8.08
C TYR A 508 -13.09 1.30 8.10
N ASP A 509 -13.53 1.82 9.24
CA ASP A 509 -14.89 2.33 9.43
C ASP A 509 -15.12 3.64 8.67
N ASP A 510 -16.22 3.73 7.91
CA ASP A 510 -16.74 4.99 7.39
C ASP A 510 -17.44 5.77 8.52
N VAL A 511 -16.65 6.42 9.36
CA VAL A 511 -17.13 7.07 10.58
C VAL A 511 -18.06 8.25 10.34
N TYR A 512 -17.97 8.89 9.17
CA TYR A 512 -18.77 10.08 8.88
C TYR A 512 -20.17 9.76 8.38
N SER A 513 -20.41 8.58 7.83
CA SER A 513 -21.73 8.17 7.33
C SER A 513 -22.65 7.64 8.43
N LYS A 514 -22.08 7.18 9.56
CA LYS A 514 -22.84 6.60 10.69
C LYS A 514 -23.40 7.63 11.68
N GLY A 515 -23.02 8.89 11.52
CA GLY A 515 -23.54 10.00 12.31
C GLY A 515 -22.65 10.44 13.47
N LEU A 516 -22.94 11.64 13.99
CA LEU A 516 -22.09 12.34 14.95
C LEU A 516 -21.91 11.59 16.28
N ASP A 517 -22.95 10.92 16.77
CA ASP A 517 -22.87 10.16 18.03
C ASP A 517 -21.91 8.98 17.90
N HIS A 518 -21.94 8.27 16.76
CA HIS A 518 -20.99 7.20 16.45
C HIS A 518 -19.57 7.73 16.34
N LEU A 519 -19.36 8.79 15.55
CA LEU A 519 -18.04 9.41 15.40
C LEU A 519 -17.42 9.75 16.77
N HIS A 520 -18.16 10.41 17.65
CA HIS A 520 -17.66 10.82 18.97
C HIS A 520 -17.39 9.63 19.90
N GLU A 521 -18.10 8.51 19.73
CA GLU A 521 -17.87 7.29 20.49
C GLU A 521 -16.60 6.58 20.07
N VAL A 522 -16.42 6.40 18.77
CA VAL A 522 -15.29 5.62 18.20
C VAL A 522 -14.03 6.46 18.00
N ARG A 523 -14.17 7.78 17.82
CA ARG A 523 -13.08 8.75 17.63
C ARG A 523 -13.22 9.96 18.57
N PRO A 524 -12.90 9.81 19.86
CA PRO A 524 -13.03 10.89 20.83
C PRO A 524 -12.21 12.15 20.51
N ASP A 525 -11.11 12.02 19.77
CA ASP A 525 -10.27 13.14 19.36
C ASP A 525 -10.98 14.06 18.35
N LEU A 526 -12.04 13.57 17.69
CA LEU A 526 -12.90 14.34 16.80
C LEU A 526 -14.15 14.90 17.50
N ASN A 527 -14.21 14.91 18.84
CA ASN A 527 -15.33 15.49 19.62
C ASN A 527 -15.55 17.00 19.38
N TRP A 528 -14.62 17.69 18.75
CA TRP A 528 -14.78 19.07 18.32
C TRP A 528 -15.76 19.22 17.14
N MET A 529 -15.96 18.17 16.35
CA MET A 529 -16.85 18.18 15.19
C MET A 529 -18.30 18.31 15.62
N THR A 530 -19.00 19.26 15.01
CA THR A 530 -20.44 19.45 15.17
C THR A 530 -21.20 18.77 14.03
N GLN A 531 -22.53 18.68 14.15
CA GLN A 531 -23.35 18.18 13.04
C GLN A 531 -23.18 19.03 11.76
N GLU A 532 -23.03 20.34 11.90
CA GLU A 532 -22.81 21.26 10.78
C GLU A 532 -21.47 21.00 10.11
N ASN A 533 -20.40 20.73 10.88
CA ASN A 533 -19.10 20.34 10.35
C ASN A 533 -19.17 18.99 9.61
N MET A 534 -19.85 18.00 10.20
CA MET A 534 -20.01 16.69 9.58
C MET A 534 -20.83 16.76 8.28
N ASP A 535 -21.93 17.53 8.28
CA ASP A 535 -22.76 17.72 7.09
C ASP A 535 -21.98 18.41 5.98
N HIS A 536 -21.17 19.43 6.33
CA HIS A 536 -20.28 20.09 5.39
C HIS A 536 -19.23 19.11 4.84
N TYR A 537 -18.52 18.40 5.71
CA TYR A 537 -17.47 17.46 5.28
C TYR A 537 -18.04 16.36 4.38
N ASN A 538 -19.18 15.77 4.73
CA ASN A 538 -19.86 14.80 3.88
C ASN A 538 -20.29 15.38 2.53
N SER A 539 -20.60 16.67 2.44
CA SER A 539 -20.99 17.30 1.17
C SER A 539 -19.83 17.47 0.18
N LEU A 540 -18.58 17.32 0.63
CA LEU A 540 -17.41 17.37 -0.25
C LEU A 540 -17.31 16.12 -1.15
N PHE A 541 -17.97 15.02 -0.78
CA PHE A 541 -17.85 13.73 -1.47
C PHE A 541 -19.00 13.52 -2.46
N GLY A 542 -18.61 13.20 -3.69
CA GLY A 542 -19.54 12.76 -4.74
C GLY A 542 -19.87 11.28 -4.66
N PHE A 543 -18.92 10.47 -4.13
CA PHE A 543 -19.09 9.04 -3.90
C PHE A 543 -18.22 8.59 -2.72
N GLY A 544 -18.64 7.53 -2.03
CA GLY A 544 -17.81 6.90 -1.01
C GLY A 544 -18.60 6.23 0.10
N GLY A 545 -17.85 5.50 0.93
CA GLY A 545 -18.37 4.79 2.10
C GLY A 545 -17.73 3.44 2.31
N GLN A 546 -18.36 2.63 3.13
CA GLN A 546 -17.97 1.25 3.41
C GLN A 546 -18.21 0.40 2.14
N PRO A 547 -17.21 -0.35 1.64
CA PRO A 547 -17.38 -1.12 0.40
C PRO A 547 -18.35 -2.29 0.54
N GLN A 548 -18.49 -2.87 1.74
CA GLN A 548 -19.46 -3.93 2.03
C GLN A 548 -20.31 -3.60 3.25
N ASP A 549 -21.50 -4.19 3.30
CA ASP A 549 -22.36 -4.13 4.48
C ASP A 549 -21.82 -5.10 5.54
N THR A 550 -21.21 -4.55 6.58
CA THR A 550 -20.61 -5.31 7.68
C THR A 550 -21.03 -4.71 9.01
N ASP A 551 -21.18 -5.53 10.03
CA ASP A 551 -21.39 -5.13 11.44
C ASP A 551 -20.09 -5.14 12.26
N ALA A 552 -18.93 -5.36 11.61
CA ALA A 552 -17.63 -5.39 12.27
C ALA A 552 -17.29 -4.07 12.99
N PHE A 553 -17.88 -2.95 12.57
CA PHE A 553 -17.66 -1.62 13.12
C PHE A 553 -18.83 -1.06 13.92
N ASP A 554 -19.83 -1.88 14.29
CA ASP A 554 -21.04 -1.40 14.97
C ASP A 554 -20.76 -0.94 16.40
N ASP A 555 -19.85 -1.58 17.10
CA ASP A 555 -19.54 -1.32 18.53
C ASP A 555 -18.25 -0.50 18.74
N SER A 556 -17.37 -0.49 17.73
CA SER A 556 -16.14 0.31 17.77
C SER A 556 -15.63 0.52 16.36
N HIS A 557 -14.71 1.50 16.18
CA HIS A 557 -14.02 1.53 15.01
C HIS A 557 -12.78 0.83 15.12
N SER A 558 -12.49 -0.18 14.71
CA SER A 558 -11.16 -0.70 14.47
C SER A 558 -10.98 -1.01 12.99
N ASN A 559 -9.82 -1.42 12.61
CA ASN A 559 -9.66 -2.05 11.32
C ASN A 559 -10.19 -3.50 11.40
N ASN A 560 -10.71 -3.97 10.29
CA ASN A 560 -11.08 -5.36 10.08
C ASN A 560 -10.19 -5.93 8.98
N ARG A 561 -9.50 -7.03 9.25
CA ARG A 561 -8.60 -7.69 8.29
C ARG A 561 -9.21 -8.92 7.62
N ASP A 562 -10.48 -9.16 7.84
CA ASP A 562 -11.19 -10.32 7.29
C ASP A 562 -12.02 -9.99 6.04
N SER A 563 -11.82 -8.81 5.44
CA SER A 563 -12.60 -8.40 4.29
C SER A 563 -12.40 -9.33 3.10
N SER A 564 -13.51 -9.75 2.50
CA SER A 564 -13.56 -10.44 1.21
C SER A 564 -13.87 -9.48 0.05
N THR A 565 -13.90 -8.19 0.33
CA THR A 565 -14.16 -7.13 -0.62
C THR A 565 -12.94 -6.25 -0.79
N GLN A 566 -12.44 -6.13 -2.01
CA GLN A 566 -11.31 -5.28 -2.37
C GLN A 566 -11.75 -4.30 -3.46
N ASN A 567 -10.99 -3.24 -3.61
CA ASN A 567 -11.29 -2.24 -4.63
C ASN A 567 -10.03 -1.84 -5.42
N PHE A 568 -10.27 -1.32 -6.61
CA PHE A 568 -9.28 -0.71 -7.48
C PHE A 568 -9.95 0.30 -8.39
N ALA A 569 -9.17 1.19 -8.99
CA ALA A 569 -9.67 2.09 -10.01
C ALA A 569 -8.89 1.96 -11.32
N ILE A 570 -9.55 2.23 -12.43
CA ILE A 570 -8.95 2.26 -13.77
C ILE A 570 -9.14 3.67 -14.32
N TYR A 571 -8.07 4.21 -14.86
CA TYR A 571 -8.02 5.52 -15.49
C TYR A 571 -7.75 5.33 -16.98
N GLU A 572 -8.61 5.92 -17.80
CA GLU A 572 -8.47 5.95 -19.26
C GLU A 572 -8.27 7.40 -19.67
N VAL A 573 -7.13 7.69 -20.29
CA VAL A 573 -6.75 9.04 -20.71
C VAL A 573 -6.67 9.08 -22.23
N GLU A 574 -7.38 10.00 -22.84
CA GLU A 574 -7.38 10.23 -24.30
C GLU A 574 -7.58 11.73 -24.61
N ASP A 575 -6.57 12.34 -25.18
CA ASP A 575 -6.55 13.79 -25.47
C ASP A 575 -6.94 14.64 -24.22
N ASP A 576 -8.04 15.37 -24.29
CA ASP A 576 -8.58 16.25 -23.26
C ASP A 576 -9.57 15.56 -22.29
N GLU A 577 -9.72 14.24 -22.38
CA GLU A 577 -10.62 13.46 -21.54
C GLU A 577 -9.88 12.48 -20.63
N MET A 578 -10.30 12.43 -19.35
CA MET A 578 -9.89 11.39 -18.42
C MET A 578 -11.14 10.74 -17.82
N ILE A 579 -11.29 9.43 -17.98
CA ILE A 579 -12.36 8.64 -17.36
C ILE A 579 -11.79 7.84 -16.19
N VAL A 580 -12.43 7.97 -15.05
CA VAL A 580 -12.12 7.21 -13.82
C VAL A 580 -13.23 6.23 -13.54
N SER A 581 -12.90 4.96 -13.46
CA SER A 581 -13.84 3.86 -13.18
C SER A 581 -13.39 3.15 -11.91
N MET A 582 -14.20 3.19 -10.85
CA MET A 582 -13.92 2.54 -9.58
C MET A 582 -14.68 1.21 -9.50
N TYR A 583 -13.96 0.15 -9.16
CA TYR A 583 -14.48 -1.21 -9.13
C TYR A 583 -14.42 -1.81 -7.74
N GLN A 584 -15.41 -2.63 -7.44
CA GLN A 584 -15.45 -3.50 -6.27
C GLN A 584 -15.30 -4.95 -6.69
N LEU A 585 -14.41 -5.66 -6.01
CA LEU A 585 -14.16 -7.09 -6.18
C LEU A 585 -14.66 -7.81 -4.93
N SER A 586 -15.69 -8.62 -5.05
CA SER A 586 -16.36 -9.29 -3.94
C SER A 586 -16.34 -10.80 -4.08
N GLY A 587 -16.50 -11.50 -2.94
CA GLY A 587 -16.54 -12.95 -2.82
C GLY A 587 -15.24 -13.53 -2.22
N ASP A 588 -15.37 -14.43 -1.25
CA ASP A 588 -14.26 -15.08 -0.59
C ASP A 588 -13.85 -16.37 -1.32
N PHE A 589 -12.85 -16.25 -2.22
CA PHE A 589 -12.36 -17.40 -2.97
C PHE A 589 -11.65 -18.44 -2.09
N MET A 590 -11.12 -18.04 -0.93
CA MET A 590 -10.54 -18.98 0.06
C MET A 590 -11.63 -19.89 0.65
N LEU A 591 -12.86 -19.41 0.76
CA LEU A 591 -14.03 -20.19 1.13
C LEU A 591 -14.74 -20.85 -0.07
N GLY A 592 -14.20 -20.70 -1.28
CA GLY A 592 -14.74 -21.27 -2.52
C GLY A 592 -15.86 -20.46 -3.16
N GLU A 593 -16.01 -19.20 -2.80
CA GLU A 593 -16.91 -18.27 -3.45
C GLU A 593 -16.34 -17.79 -4.80
N GLU A 594 -17.21 -17.43 -5.72
CA GLU A 594 -16.82 -16.85 -7.01
C GLU A 594 -16.48 -15.37 -6.83
N ARG A 595 -15.34 -14.94 -7.35
CA ARG A 595 -14.98 -13.52 -7.39
C ARG A 595 -15.79 -12.80 -8.44
N THR A 596 -16.38 -11.69 -8.07
CA THR A 596 -17.16 -10.83 -8.98
C THR A 596 -16.62 -9.42 -8.98
N VAL A 597 -16.43 -8.86 -10.16
CA VAL A 597 -16.02 -7.46 -10.35
C VAL A 597 -17.24 -6.64 -10.73
N GLU A 598 -17.51 -5.56 -9.98
CA GLU A 598 -18.63 -4.64 -10.22
C GLU A 598 -18.10 -3.21 -10.32
N LEU A 599 -18.56 -2.47 -11.34
CA LEU A 599 -18.33 -1.03 -11.45
C LEU A 599 -19.24 -0.33 -10.42
N VAL A 600 -18.64 0.37 -9.46
CA VAL A 600 -19.37 1.01 -8.35
C VAL A 600 -19.48 2.52 -8.49
N ASP A 601 -18.51 3.16 -9.17
CA ASP A 601 -18.56 4.58 -9.52
C ASP A 601 -17.82 4.84 -10.83
N GLN A 602 -18.27 5.82 -11.60
CA GLN A 602 -17.61 6.26 -12.83
C GLN A 602 -17.89 7.73 -13.07
N PHE A 603 -16.85 8.46 -13.39
CA PHE A 603 -16.95 9.86 -13.81
C PHE A 603 -15.87 10.18 -14.84
N GLY A 604 -16.04 11.29 -15.53
CA GLY A 604 -15.03 11.84 -16.42
C GLY A 604 -14.63 13.25 -15.99
N ILE A 605 -13.45 13.67 -16.39
CA ILE A 605 -13.01 15.06 -16.41
C ILE A 605 -12.70 15.40 -17.86
N GLN A 606 -13.17 16.54 -18.33
CA GLN A 606 -12.83 17.07 -19.65
C GLN A 606 -12.24 18.46 -19.49
N ASN A 607 -10.97 18.61 -19.85
CA ASN A 607 -10.31 19.90 -19.87
C ASN A 607 -10.66 20.66 -21.17
N GLY A 608 -10.86 21.98 -21.10
CA GLY A 608 -11.20 22.80 -22.24
C GLY A 608 -10.05 22.92 -23.25
N GLU A 609 -10.36 23.11 -24.54
CA GLU A 609 -9.34 23.52 -25.53
C GLU A 609 -8.88 24.95 -25.18
N ASP A 610 -7.60 25.16 -24.82
CA ASP A 610 -6.96 26.47 -24.67
C ASP A 610 -6.91 27.31 -25.96
#